data_395728896657bcbbeb1d8083cee303ed
#
_entry.id   395728896657bcbbeb1d8083cee303ed
#
_cell.length_a   1.000
_cell.length_b   1.000
_cell.length_c   1.000
_cell.angle_alpha   90.00
_cell.angle_beta   90.00
_cell.angle_gamma   90.00
#
_symmetry.space_group_name_H-M   'P 1'
#
loop_
_entity.id
_entity.type
_entity.pdbx_description
1 polymer ?
#
loop_
_entity_poly.entity_id
_entity_poly.type
_entity_poly.pdbx_seq_one_letter_code
_entity_poly.pdbx_strand_id
1 'polypeptide(L)'
;MELVRIPIIELDKVWSLVEKDIRNALAYSGQLTDSDHVYETAKEDKFQVWIIWDKTQKKTVDKYFGVVVTEIIKRKHGKVCHVYIVTGRQMSKWQHLISKVEEFAKDEGCKMMELIARPGWQKVYNNHGYKKTHVVLEKQIKQEDKIWVLAEDQVEVAPHHK
;
A
#
# COMPACT_ATOMS: atom_id res chain seq x y z
N MET A 1 14.39 -13.21 11.46
CA MET A 1 13.55 -12.14 10.91
C MET A 1 12.21 -12.71 10.48
N GLU A 2 11.12 -12.02 10.76
CA GLU A 2 9.78 -12.53 10.47
C GLU A 2 8.89 -11.44 9.95
N LEU A 3 7.89 -11.83 9.18
CA LEU A 3 6.82 -10.95 8.71
C LEU A 3 5.60 -11.21 9.58
N VAL A 4 5.15 -10.20 10.30
CA VAL A 4 4.09 -10.32 11.30
C VAL A 4 2.90 -9.46 10.90
N ARG A 5 1.74 -10.08 10.76
CA ARG A 5 0.50 -9.32 10.56
C ARG A 5 0.09 -8.67 11.87
N ILE A 6 -0.24 -7.39 11.81
CA ILE A 6 -0.60 -6.62 12.99
C ILE A 6 -2.11 -6.67 13.19
N PRO A 7 -2.60 -7.23 14.32
CA PRO A 7 -4.02 -7.18 14.62
C PRO A 7 -4.50 -5.74 14.74
N ILE A 8 -5.74 -5.48 14.36
CA ILE A 8 -6.29 -4.11 14.38
C ILE A 8 -6.13 -3.45 15.75
N ILE A 9 -6.37 -4.21 16.82
CA ILE A 9 -6.26 -3.65 18.17
C ILE A 9 -4.84 -3.27 18.56
N GLU A 10 -3.84 -3.77 17.83
CA GLU A 10 -2.43 -3.46 18.08
C GLU A 10 -1.90 -2.37 17.15
N LEU A 11 -2.69 -1.95 16.17
CA LEU A 11 -2.22 -1.03 15.13
C LEU A 11 -1.68 0.27 15.72
N ASP A 12 -2.37 0.83 16.71
CA ASP A 12 -1.95 2.09 17.32
C ASP A 12 -0.59 2.00 17.99
N LYS A 13 -0.24 0.82 18.51
CA LYS A 13 1.04 0.63 19.19
C LYS A 13 2.22 0.64 18.22
N VAL A 14 2.00 0.26 16.97
CA VAL A 14 3.07 0.18 15.98
C VAL A 14 3.02 1.31 14.96
N TRP A 15 1.96 2.12 14.97
CA TRP A 15 1.76 3.13 13.93
C TRP A 15 2.93 4.11 13.84
N SER A 16 3.48 4.53 14.98
CA SER A 16 4.62 5.45 14.99
C SER A 16 5.88 4.84 14.34
N LEU A 17 5.99 3.51 14.30
CA LEU A 17 7.11 2.85 13.64
C LEU A 17 6.96 2.83 12.12
N VAL A 18 5.74 2.69 11.62
CA VAL A 18 5.48 2.42 10.21
C VAL A 18 5.05 3.65 9.41
N GLU A 19 4.51 4.66 10.07
CA GLU A 19 3.86 5.79 9.41
C GLU A 19 4.79 6.54 8.44
N LYS A 20 6.03 6.76 8.85
CA LYS A 20 7.00 7.46 8.00
C LYS A 20 7.28 6.69 6.71
N ASP A 21 7.49 5.37 6.82
CA ASP A 21 7.77 4.53 5.66
C ASP A 21 6.56 4.46 4.73
N ILE A 22 5.36 4.36 5.31
CA ILE A 22 4.13 4.38 4.53
C ILE A 22 4.01 5.70 3.77
N ARG A 23 4.20 6.82 4.46
CA ARG A 23 4.13 8.14 3.84
C ARG A 23 5.15 8.30 2.72
N ASN A 24 6.38 7.84 2.95
CA ASN A 24 7.42 7.91 1.94
C ASN A 24 7.09 7.04 0.72
N ALA A 25 6.56 5.84 0.94
CA ALA A 25 6.16 4.97 -0.15
C ALA A 25 5.04 5.59 -0.99
N LEU A 26 4.07 6.22 -0.35
CA LEU A 26 2.95 6.85 -1.03
C LEU A 26 3.40 8.08 -1.85
N ALA A 27 4.50 8.71 -1.47
CA ALA A 27 5.02 9.86 -2.21
C ALA A 27 5.47 9.48 -3.63
N TYR A 28 5.72 8.19 -3.90
CA TYR A 28 6.10 7.70 -5.22
C TYR A 28 4.91 7.26 -6.07
N SER A 29 3.72 7.22 -5.51
CA SER A 29 2.52 6.84 -6.26
C SER A 29 1.76 8.10 -6.68
N GLY A 30 0.57 7.95 -7.23
CA GLY A 30 -0.17 9.08 -7.81
C GLY A 30 -0.67 10.15 -6.86
N GLN A 31 -0.38 10.06 -5.59
CA GLN A 31 -0.67 11.06 -4.57
C GLN A 31 -2.16 11.34 -4.33
N LEU A 32 -3.02 10.41 -4.67
CA LEU A 32 -4.45 10.56 -4.38
C LEU A 32 -4.82 9.98 -3.03
N THR A 33 -3.82 9.65 -2.20
CA THR A 33 -4.03 9.08 -0.89
C THR A 33 -2.90 9.52 0.05
N ASP A 34 -3.06 9.24 1.34
CA ASP A 34 -2.09 9.59 2.36
C ASP A 34 -2.03 8.51 3.45
N SER A 35 -1.14 8.68 4.42
CA SER A 35 -0.98 7.71 5.50
C SER A 35 -2.22 7.63 6.40
N ASP A 36 -2.97 8.72 6.54
CA ASP A 36 -4.22 8.71 7.31
C ASP A 36 -5.24 7.79 6.67
N HIS A 37 -5.33 7.81 5.34
CA HIS A 37 -6.21 6.90 4.62
C HIS A 37 -5.82 5.44 4.88
N VAL A 38 -4.54 5.13 4.85
CA VAL A 38 -4.06 3.78 5.13
C VAL A 38 -4.44 3.36 6.55
N TYR A 39 -4.22 4.25 7.51
CA TYR A 39 -4.56 3.99 8.90
C TYR A 39 -6.06 3.70 9.07
N GLU A 40 -6.90 4.58 8.54
CA GLU A 40 -8.35 4.44 8.67
C GLU A 40 -8.86 3.19 7.97
N THR A 41 -8.32 2.87 6.79
CA THR A 41 -8.72 1.70 6.03
C THR A 41 -8.29 0.41 6.75
N ALA A 42 -7.13 0.43 7.40
CA ALA A 42 -6.67 -0.69 8.21
C ALA A 42 -7.55 -0.88 9.45
N LYS A 43 -7.99 0.22 10.07
CA LYS A 43 -8.92 0.16 11.21
C LYS A 43 -10.26 -0.44 10.82
N GLU A 44 -10.67 -0.29 9.58
CA GLU A 44 -11.90 -0.90 9.05
C GLU A 44 -11.71 -2.33 8.57
N ASP A 45 -10.54 -2.90 8.81
CA ASP A 45 -10.18 -4.26 8.40
C ASP A 45 -10.18 -4.46 6.87
N LYS A 46 -10.04 -3.38 6.12
CA LYS A 46 -9.97 -3.45 4.65
C LYS A 46 -8.55 -3.50 4.13
N PHE A 47 -7.59 -3.00 4.91
CA PHE A 47 -6.17 -3.16 4.66
C PHE A 47 -5.59 -4.02 5.77
N GLN A 48 -4.62 -4.86 5.42
CA GLN A 48 -3.82 -5.60 6.39
C GLN A 48 -2.46 -4.93 6.46
N VAL A 49 -2.00 -4.65 7.68
CA VAL A 49 -0.68 -4.06 7.91
C VAL A 49 0.21 -5.15 8.49
N TRP A 50 1.37 -5.30 7.89
CA TRP A 50 2.38 -6.29 8.28
C TRP A 50 3.68 -5.56 8.54
N ILE A 51 4.43 -6.03 9.54
CA ILE A 51 5.78 -5.50 9.79
C ILE A 51 6.81 -6.59 9.62
N ILE A 52 8.00 -6.19 9.18
CA ILE A 52 9.17 -7.05 9.14
C ILE A 52 9.91 -6.78 10.46
N TRP A 53 10.10 -7.82 11.24
CA TRP A 53 10.53 -7.71 12.62
C TRP A 53 11.67 -8.67 12.91
N ASP A 54 12.71 -8.15 13.56
CA ASP A 54 13.83 -8.97 14.02
C ASP A 54 13.92 -8.88 15.54
N LYS A 55 13.35 -9.87 16.21
CA LYS A 55 13.29 -9.91 17.68
C LYS A 55 14.66 -10.08 18.35
N THR A 56 15.69 -10.43 17.57
CA THR A 56 17.04 -10.59 18.13
C THR A 56 17.72 -9.25 18.43
N GLN A 57 17.23 -8.17 17.84
CA GLN A 57 17.73 -6.83 18.13
C GLN A 57 17.27 -6.40 19.53
N LYS A 58 18.08 -5.54 20.18
CA LYS A 58 17.79 -5.14 21.55
C LYS A 58 16.79 -3.99 21.65
N LYS A 59 16.95 -2.98 20.79
CA LYS A 59 16.08 -1.80 20.82
C LYS A 59 14.91 -1.99 19.89
N THR A 60 13.73 -1.53 20.30
CA THR A 60 12.51 -1.65 19.51
C THR A 60 12.66 -1.06 18.11
N VAL A 61 13.27 0.14 18.01
CA VAL A 61 13.46 0.79 16.71
C VAL A 61 14.35 -0.03 15.78
N ASP A 62 15.29 -0.78 16.33
CA ASP A 62 16.20 -1.60 15.54
C ASP A 62 15.57 -2.92 15.11
N LYS A 63 14.52 -3.34 15.80
CA LYS A 63 13.77 -4.55 15.45
C LYS A 63 12.92 -4.38 14.21
N TYR A 64 12.50 -3.15 13.93
CA TYR A 64 11.64 -2.85 12.79
C TYR A 64 12.48 -2.70 11.52
N PHE A 65 12.16 -3.47 10.47
CA PHE A 65 12.87 -3.42 9.20
C PHE A 65 12.02 -2.94 8.03
N GLY A 66 10.73 -3.06 8.12
CA GLY A 66 9.89 -2.61 7.02
C GLY A 66 8.41 -2.88 7.26
N VAL A 67 7.60 -2.43 6.33
CA VAL A 67 6.15 -2.54 6.39
C VAL A 67 5.60 -2.99 5.05
N VAL A 68 4.58 -3.84 5.12
CA VAL A 68 3.81 -4.29 3.96
C VAL A 68 2.35 -3.98 4.24
N VAL A 69 1.65 -3.45 3.27
CA VAL A 69 0.21 -3.20 3.35
C VAL A 69 -0.45 -3.96 2.21
N THR A 70 -1.43 -4.77 2.54
CA THR A 70 -2.15 -5.59 1.56
C THR A 70 -3.64 -5.30 1.61
N GLU A 71 -4.31 -5.70 0.54
CA GLU A 71 -5.76 -5.55 0.41
C GLU A 71 -6.29 -6.75 -0.35
N ILE A 72 -7.42 -7.31 0.12
CA ILE A 72 -8.10 -8.37 -0.61
C ILE A 72 -9.13 -7.71 -1.50
N ILE A 73 -8.97 -7.88 -2.80
CA ILE A 73 -9.87 -7.29 -3.80
C ILE A 73 -10.72 -8.40 -4.40
N LYS A 74 -12.03 -8.21 -4.36
CA LYS A 74 -12.97 -9.14 -4.98
C LYS A 74 -13.18 -8.73 -6.42
N ARG A 75 -12.96 -9.67 -7.32
CA ARG A 75 -13.23 -9.50 -8.75
C ARG A 75 -14.24 -10.54 -9.21
N LYS A 76 -14.75 -10.39 -10.42
CA LYS A 76 -15.83 -11.26 -10.92
C LYS A 76 -15.52 -12.75 -10.80
N HIS A 77 -14.30 -13.15 -11.09
CA HIS A 77 -13.92 -14.57 -11.13
C HIS A 77 -12.99 -14.99 -10.00
N GLY A 78 -12.89 -14.20 -8.94
CA GLY A 78 -12.09 -14.56 -7.79
C GLY A 78 -11.49 -13.39 -7.07
N LYS A 79 -10.84 -13.69 -5.96
CA LYS A 79 -10.18 -12.67 -5.14
C LYS A 79 -8.72 -12.55 -5.53
N VAL A 80 -8.19 -11.35 -5.34
CA VAL A 80 -6.78 -11.03 -5.55
C VAL A 80 -6.25 -10.42 -4.26
N CYS A 81 -5.08 -10.84 -3.82
CA CYS A 81 -4.38 -10.14 -2.76
C CYS A 81 -3.46 -9.10 -3.40
N HIS A 82 -3.81 -7.86 -3.22
CA HIS A 82 -3.05 -6.74 -3.76
C HIS A 82 -2.06 -6.25 -2.73
N VAL A 83 -0.77 -6.26 -3.07
CA VAL A 83 0.27 -5.70 -2.23
C VAL A 83 0.35 -4.21 -2.57
N TYR A 84 -0.22 -3.40 -1.70
CA TYR A 84 -0.36 -1.97 -1.90
C TYR A 84 0.92 -1.22 -1.60
N ILE A 85 1.61 -1.60 -0.51
CA ILE A 85 2.87 -1.02 -0.10
C ILE A 85 3.81 -2.14 0.32
N VAL A 86 5.06 -2.04 -0.10
CA VAL A 86 6.15 -2.85 0.43
C VAL A 86 7.39 -1.95 0.47
N THR A 87 7.92 -1.73 1.65
CA THR A 87 9.04 -0.81 1.83
C THR A 87 9.78 -1.11 3.12
N GLY A 88 11.03 -0.72 3.17
CA GLY A 88 11.85 -0.91 4.35
C GLY A 88 13.32 -0.94 4.00
N ARG A 89 14.14 -1.25 5.01
CA ARG A 89 15.59 -1.31 4.87
C ARG A 89 16.07 -2.76 4.77
N GLN A 90 17.22 -2.95 4.14
CA GLN A 90 17.89 -4.25 4.01
C GLN A 90 16.96 -5.32 3.43
N MET A 91 16.27 -4.96 2.38
CA MET A 91 15.23 -5.78 1.78
C MET A 91 15.71 -7.17 1.35
N SER A 92 16.96 -7.28 0.90
CA SER A 92 17.51 -8.57 0.48
C SER A 92 17.46 -9.62 1.59
N LYS A 93 17.40 -9.18 2.85
CA LYS A 93 17.33 -10.08 4.00
C LYS A 93 15.94 -10.64 4.25
N TRP A 94 14.90 -9.97 3.75
CA TRP A 94 13.53 -10.35 4.11
C TRP A 94 12.57 -10.45 2.92
N GLN A 95 13.01 -10.16 1.71
CA GLN A 95 12.09 -10.18 0.55
C GLN A 95 11.41 -11.53 0.36
N HIS A 96 12.08 -12.63 0.72
CA HIS A 96 11.51 -13.97 0.61
C HIS A 96 10.31 -14.17 1.54
N LEU A 97 10.16 -13.34 2.56
CA LEU A 97 9.06 -13.45 3.52
C LEU A 97 7.70 -13.09 2.89
N ILE A 98 7.69 -12.62 1.64
CA ILE A 98 6.44 -12.41 0.91
C ILE A 98 5.60 -13.70 0.88
N SER A 99 6.25 -14.87 1.01
CA SER A 99 5.56 -16.15 1.09
C SER A 99 4.54 -16.20 2.22
N LYS A 100 4.75 -15.43 3.29
CA LYS A 100 3.80 -15.36 4.41
C LYS A 100 2.52 -14.64 4.00
N VAL A 101 2.65 -13.60 3.19
CA VAL A 101 1.48 -12.91 2.63
C VAL A 101 0.75 -13.85 1.67
N GLU A 102 1.49 -14.63 0.90
CA GLU A 102 0.90 -15.60 -0.03
C GLU A 102 0.12 -16.68 0.71
N GLU A 103 0.64 -17.17 1.84
CA GLU A 103 -0.09 -18.12 2.69
C GLU A 103 -1.41 -17.51 3.18
N PHE A 104 -1.35 -16.28 3.66
CA PHE A 104 -2.54 -15.55 4.08
C PHE A 104 -3.54 -15.42 2.93
N ALA A 105 -3.06 -15.03 1.75
CA ALA A 105 -3.90 -14.86 0.58
C ALA A 105 -4.59 -16.17 0.20
N LYS A 106 -3.84 -17.27 0.25
CA LYS A 106 -4.39 -18.59 -0.03
C LYS A 106 -5.48 -18.95 0.96
N ASP A 107 -5.25 -18.70 2.26
CA ASP A 107 -6.23 -18.99 3.30
C ASP A 107 -7.49 -18.15 3.15
N GLU A 108 -7.36 -16.93 2.59
CA GLU A 108 -8.49 -16.05 2.31
C GLU A 108 -9.20 -16.38 0.99
N GLY A 109 -8.73 -17.40 0.29
CA GLY A 109 -9.34 -17.82 -0.97
C GLY A 109 -8.92 -17.02 -2.20
N CYS A 110 -7.81 -16.30 -2.11
CA CYS A 110 -7.31 -15.54 -3.26
C CYS A 110 -6.73 -16.48 -4.31
N LYS A 111 -6.95 -16.13 -5.59
CA LYS A 111 -6.40 -16.87 -6.71
C LYS A 111 -5.11 -16.28 -7.24
N MET A 112 -4.85 -15.02 -6.92
CA MET A 112 -3.69 -14.32 -7.43
C MET A 112 -3.13 -13.34 -6.40
N MET A 113 -1.83 -13.14 -6.50
CA MET A 113 -1.15 -12.00 -5.88
C MET A 113 -0.97 -10.93 -6.94
N GLU A 114 -1.07 -9.67 -6.55
CA GLU A 114 -0.86 -8.55 -7.45
C GLU A 114 0.00 -7.52 -6.73
N LEU A 115 1.00 -7.02 -7.44
CA LEU A 115 1.91 -6.02 -6.89
C LEU A 115 2.01 -4.86 -7.88
N ILE A 116 1.65 -3.66 -7.43
CA ILE A 116 1.88 -2.44 -8.21
C ILE A 116 3.02 -1.70 -7.53
N ALA A 117 4.14 -1.58 -8.22
CA ALA A 117 5.35 -1.06 -7.63
C ALA A 117 6.22 -0.36 -8.68
N ARG A 118 7.20 0.37 -8.19
CA ARG A 118 8.19 0.99 -9.07
C ARG A 118 8.96 -0.10 -9.83
N PRO A 119 9.47 0.23 -11.03
CA PRO A 119 10.15 -0.77 -11.88
C PRO A 119 11.26 -1.56 -11.18
N GLY A 120 11.97 -0.94 -10.24
CA GLY A 120 13.04 -1.63 -9.51
C GLY A 120 12.59 -2.87 -8.77
N TRP A 121 11.33 -2.92 -8.34
CA TRP A 121 10.78 -4.07 -7.63
C TRP A 121 10.56 -5.28 -8.52
N GLN A 122 10.46 -5.08 -9.83
CA GLN A 122 10.31 -6.17 -10.78
C GLN A 122 11.47 -7.15 -10.68
N LYS A 123 12.70 -6.65 -10.59
CA LYS A 123 13.89 -7.51 -10.49
C LYS A 123 13.84 -8.35 -9.22
N VAL A 124 13.36 -7.76 -8.14
CA VAL A 124 13.29 -8.43 -6.84
C VAL A 124 12.29 -9.57 -6.88
N TYR A 125 11.06 -9.27 -7.27
CA TYR A 125 9.97 -10.26 -7.17
C TYR A 125 9.87 -11.19 -8.35
N ASN A 126 10.56 -10.90 -9.44
CA ASN A 126 10.65 -11.82 -10.56
C ASN A 126 11.18 -13.19 -10.12
N ASN A 127 12.11 -13.20 -9.17
CA ASN A 127 12.67 -14.44 -8.62
C ASN A 127 11.72 -15.19 -7.69
N HIS A 128 10.60 -14.57 -7.34
CA HIS A 128 9.57 -15.16 -6.47
C HIS A 128 8.29 -15.51 -7.23
N GLY A 129 8.40 -15.63 -8.56
CA GLY A 129 7.28 -16.06 -9.38
C GLY A 129 6.36 -14.94 -9.87
N TYR A 130 6.70 -13.70 -9.59
CA TYR A 130 5.92 -12.56 -10.05
C TYR A 130 6.36 -12.15 -11.45
N LYS A 131 5.41 -11.94 -12.35
CA LYS A 131 5.67 -11.56 -13.74
C LYS A 131 5.03 -10.22 -14.03
N LYS A 132 5.73 -9.41 -14.80
CA LYS A 132 5.16 -8.18 -15.31
C LYS A 132 4.10 -8.52 -16.35
N THR A 133 2.87 -8.12 -16.11
CA THR A 133 1.75 -8.44 -17.01
C THR A 133 1.25 -7.20 -17.76
N HIS A 134 1.36 -6.02 -17.15
CA HIS A 134 0.92 -4.77 -17.77
C HIS A 134 1.61 -3.61 -17.04
N VAL A 135 1.46 -2.42 -17.58
CA VAL A 135 1.97 -1.21 -16.94
C VAL A 135 0.81 -0.26 -16.70
N VAL A 136 0.96 0.60 -15.69
CA VAL A 136 0.01 1.69 -15.43
C VAL A 136 0.57 2.95 -16.07
N LEU A 137 -0.23 3.58 -16.90
CA LEU A 137 0.12 4.87 -17.50
C LEU A 137 -0.76 5.92 -16.85
N GLU A 138 -0.14 6.98 -16.34
CA GLU A 138 -0.85 8.01 -15.61
C GLU A 138 -0.70 9.36 -16.30
N LYS A 139 -1.77 10.12 -16.26
CA LYS A 139 -1.74 11.50 -16.73
C LYS A 139 -2.56 12.32 -15.73
N GLN A 140 -1.95 13.35 -15.21
CA GLN A 140 -2.67 14.28 -14.33
C GLN A 140 -3.57 15.17 -15.18
N ILE A 141 -4.84 15.22 -14.82
CA ILE A 141 -5.78 16.11 -15.50
C ILE A 141 -5.66 17.49 -14.84
N LYS A 142 -5.23 18.44 -15.62
CA LYS A 142 -5.08 19.81 -15.14
C LYS A 142 -6.45 20.41 -14.88
N GLN A 143 -6.63 20.98 -13.70
CA GLN A 143 -7.86 21.65 -13.33
C GLN A 143 -7.75 23.13 -13.66
N GLU A 144 -8.80 23.67 -14.27
CA GLU A 144 -8.84 25.10 -14.52
C GLU A 144 -9.17 25.83 -13.23
N ASP A 145 -8.62 27.03 -13.09
CA ASP A 145 -9.02 27.91 -12.02
C ASP A 145 -10.48 28.27 -12.19
N LYS A 146 -11.21 28.23 -11.10
CA LYS A 146 -12.63 28.54 -11.14
C LYS A 146 -12.83 30.02 -10.93
N ILE A 147 -12.56 30.77 -11.94
CA ILE A 147 -12.82 32.21 -11.97
C ILE A 147 -14.25 32.36 -12.42
N TRP A 148 -15.09 32.30 -11.53
CA TRP A 148 -16.50 32.25 -11.85
C TRP A 148 -17.12 33.57 -11.98
N VAL A 149 -16.81 34.27 -12.06
CA VAL A 149 -17.35 35.16 -11.98
C VAL A 149 -18.46 35.29 -12.20
N LEU A 150 -18.35 35.03 -12.17
CA LEU A 150 -19.04 35.04 -12.32
C LEU A 150 -19.78 35.36 -12.56
N ALA A 151 -19.90 35.57 -12.76
CA ALA A 151 -20.46 35.68 -13.06
C ALA A 151 -21.25 35.83 -13.45
N GLU A 152 -21.20 35.97 -13.49
CA GLU A 152 -21.78 36.05 -13.80
C GLU A 152 -22.60 35.80 -13.85
N ASP A 153 -22.86 36.04 -13.87
CA ASP A 153 -23.44 35.72 -13.83
C ASP A 153 -24.05 35.10 -13.72
N GLN A 154 -24.19 34.92 -13.76
CA GLN A 154 -24.38 34.18 -13.52
C GLN A 154 -24.59 33.35 -13.13
N VAL A 155 -24.75 33.05 -13.02
CA VAL A 155 -24.61 32.24 -12.53
C VAL A 155 -24.46 31.33 -12.24
N GLU A 156 -24.66 30.64 -12.00
CA GLU A 156 -24.37 29.65 -11.58
C GLU A 156 -23.85 28.85 -11.75
N VAL A 157 -23.63 28.47 -11.70
CA VAL A 157 -23.08 27.66 -12.04
C VAL A 157 -22.48 26.72 -11.50
N ALA A 158 -22.48 26.12 -11.44
CA ALA A 158 -22.08 25.00 -10.91
C ALA A 158 -20.82 24.40 -11.03
N PRO A 159 -20.40 24.05 -10.63
CA PRO A 159 -19.20 23.41 -10.80
C PRO A 159 -19.13 22.00 -10.95
N HIS A 160 -18.89 21.63 -11.04
CA HIS A 160 -18.74 20.46 -10.98
C HIS A 160 -17.73 19.83 -10.81
N HIS A 161 -17.29 19.54 -10.46
CA HIS A 161 -16.35 18.90 -10.47
C HIS A 161 -15.91 18.14 -9.91
N LYS A 162 -15.83 17.69 -9.49
CA LYS A 162 -15.28 16.99 -8.98
C LYS A 162 -14.71 16.48 -8.88
#